data_6801d465140c8ced0b8c3b878d4e236d
#
_entry.id   6801d465140c8ced0b8c3b878d4e236d
#
_cell.length_a   1.000
_cell.length_b   1.000
_cell.length_c   1.000
_cell.angle_alpha   90.00
_cell.angle_beta   90.00
_cell.angle_gamma   90.00
#
_symmetry.space_group_name_H-M   'P 1'
#
loop_
_entity.id
_entity.type
_entity.pdbx_description
1 polymer ?
#
loop_
_entity_poly.entity_id
_entity_poly.type
_entity_poly.pdbx_seq_one_letter_code
_entity_poly.pdbx_strand_id
1 'polypeptide(L)'
;MKLLITGSNGFIGSYFITKYRDKYKIKTFSFLNDDIGSLECFGVDAVIHLSALVHQMGGASASEYERVNVTQTLQLAKEAKEKGVRQFVFISTIAVYGIENGVIFENERCNPITEYGKSKLRAEKQLLKLEDDNFKVSLIRPPIVYGNNAPGNIKSLVNLVNKIPLLPFGSIKNKRSMVYVGNLCHLVDEVIKQNKSGIFLASDNESLSTTRLIELIAQGLGKKVYLVRVPFFETILKLFKPSFHKRLYGSLEVNSSTTKEKLNLENPYSVKDAIKLMIKAEEV
;
A
#
# COMPACT_ATOMS: atom_id res chain seq x y z
N MET A 1 2.66 -24.25 2.52
CA MET A 1 3.74 -23.32 2.90
C MET A 1 3.41 -22.72 4.27
N LYS A 2 4.44 -22.41 5.06
CA LYS A 2 4.33 -21.74 6.36
C LYS A 2 4.86 -20.31 6.24
N LEU A 3 4.05 -19.35 6.62
CA LEU A 3 4.37 -17.93 6.52
C LEU A 3 4.52 -17.30 7.90
N LEU A 4 5.46 -16.37 8.03
CA LEU A 4 5.54 -15.45 9.16
C LEU A 4 5.09 -14.07 8.72
N ILE A 5 4.13 -13.47 9.43
CA ILE A 5 3.57 -12.16 9.08
C ILE A 5 3.81 -11.20 10.25
N THR A 6 4.40 -10.04 9.95
CA THR A 6 4.44 -8.92 10.89
C THR A 6 3.41 -7.86 10.50
N GLY A 7 2.94 -7.09 11.47
CA GLY A 7 1.85 -6.13 11.20
C GLY A 7 0.50 -6.82 10.93
N SER A 8 0.29 -7.99 11.52
CA SER A 8 -0.87 -8.86 11.37
C SER A 8 -2.20 -8.16 11.73
N ASN A 9 -2.19 -7.25 12.72
CA ASN A 9 -3.36 -6.49 13.15
C ASN A 9 -3.59 -5.20 12.33
N GLY A 10 -2.69 -4.90 11.38
CA GLY A 10 -2.84 -3.77 10.47
C GLY A 10 -3.83 -4.07 9.34
N PHE A 11 -4.22 -3.03 8.60
CA PHE A 11 -5.20 -3.11 7.52
C PHE A 11 -4.86 -4.19 6.46
N ILE A 12 -3.63 -4.22 5.94
CA ILE A 12 -3.21 -5.20 4.93
C ILE A 12 -3.04 -6.58 5.56
N GLY A 13 -2.42 -6.65 6.77
CA GLY A 13 -2.14 -7.91 7.44
C GLY A 13 -3.38 -8.69 7.84
N SER A 14 -4.36 -8.01 8.42
CA SER A 14 -5.65 -8.62 8.79
C SER A 14 -6.40 -9.15 7.56
N TYR A 15 -6.40 -8.39 6.45
CA TYR A 15 -7.01 -8.83 5.21
C TYR A 15 -6.30 -10.08 4.63
N PHE A 16 -4.96 -10.06 4.58
CA PHE A 16 -4.18 -11.20 4.06
C PHE A 16 -4.45 -12.46 4.88
N ILE A 17 -4.40 -12.36 6.21
CA ILE A 17 -4.65 -13.49 7.10
C ILE A 17 -6.06 -14.05 6.89
N THR A 18 -7.06 -13.20 6.90
CA THR A 18 -8.47 -13.63 6.71
C THR A 18 -8.67 -14.32 5.37
N LYS A 19 -8.05 -13.80 4.30
CA LYS A 19 -8.21 -14.34 2.93
C LYS A 19 -7.45 -15.63 2.70
N TYR A 20 -6.27 -15.82 3.33
CA TYR A 20 -5.34 -16.90 2.99
C TYR A 20 -5.07 -17.90 4.13
N ARG A 21 -5.78 -17.81 5.27
CA ARG A 21 -5.61 -18.72 6.41
C ARG A 21 -5.82 -20.20 6.08
N ASP A 22 -6.68 -20.51 5.10
CA ASP A 22 -6.94 -21.89 4.69
C ASP A 22 -5.89 -22.39 3.67
N LYS A 23 -5.15 -21.47 3.02
CA LYS A 23 -4.09 -21.77 2.06
C LYS A 23 -2.73 -21.94 2.72
N TYR A 24 -2.44 -21.19 3.78
CA TYR A 24 -1.13 -21.12 4.43
C TYR A 24 -1.21 -21.39 5.92
N LYS A 25 -0.17 -22.04 6.47
CA LYS A 25 0.06 -22.06 7.92
C LYS A 25 0.70 -20.73 8.31
N ILE A 26 -0.06 -19.86 8.98
CA ILE A 26 0.37 -18.49 9.30
C ILE A 26 0.81 -18.42 10.76
N LYS A 27 2.03 -17.93 11.00
CA LYS A 27 2.51 -17.40 12.27
C LYS A 27 2.56 -15.87 12.21
N THR A 28 2.45 -15.23 13.34
CA THR A 28 2.57 -13.77 13.46
C THR A 28 3.68 -13.40 14.41
N PHE A 29 4.29 -12.23 14.18
CA PHE A 29 5.30 -11.64 15.06
C PHE A 29 5.08 -10.12 15.14
N SER A 30 5.23 -9.56 16.34
CA SER A 30 5.04 -8.13 16.59
C SER A 30 6.13 -7.59 17.49
N PHE A 31 6.95 -6.67 17.01
CA PHE A 31 7.95 -5.94 17.80
C PHE A 31 7.40 -5.15 18.98
N LEU A 32 6.07 -5.01 19.10
CA LEU A 32 5.42 -4.37 20.24
C LEU A 32 5.25 -5.33 21.43
N ASN A 33 5.11 -6.63 21.14
CA ASN A 33 4.73 -7.65 22.12
C ASN A 33 5.77 -8.76 22.24
N ASP A 34 6.59 -8.96 21.22
CA ASP A 34 7.50 -10.10 21.12
C ASP A 34 8.96 -9.64 21.13
N ASP A 35 9.82 -10.38 21.79
CA ASP A 35 11.28 -10.19 21.69
C ASP A 35 11.80 -10.86 20.41
N ILE A 36 12.71 -10.18 19.70
CA ILE A 36 13.30 -10.74 18.46
C ILE A 36 14.07 -12.05 18.71
N GLY A 37 14.66 -12.21 19.90
CA GLY A 37 15.32 -13.44 20.30
C GLY A 37 14.38 -14.64 20.41
N SER A 38 13.07 -14.40 20.64
CA SER A 38 12.03 -15.43 20.68
C SER A 38 11.46 -15.78 19.30
N LEU A 39 11.97 -15.18 18.23
CA LEU A 39 11.46 -15.39 16.89
C LEU A 39 11.62 -16.85 16.43
N GLU A 40 10.50 -17.53 16.27
CA GLU A 40 10.48 -18.90 15.78
C GLU A 40 10.25 -18.95 14.25
N CYS A 41 11.34 -19.14 13.52
CA CYS A 41 11.31 -19.33 12.05
C CYS A 41 11.44 -20.78 11.58
N PHE A 42 11.44 -21.76 12.48
CA PHE A 42 11.61 -23.15 12.07
C PHE A 42 10.52 -23.60 11.09
N GLY A 43 10.96 -24.02 9.89
CA GLY A 43 10.10 -24.44 8.80
C GLY A 43 9.25 -23.32 8.20
N VAL A 44 9.56 -22.03 8.45
CA VAL A 44 8.95 -20.89 7.77
C VAL A 44 9.54 -20.79 6.37
N ASP A 45 8.67 -20.75 5.36
CA ASP A 45 9.06 -20.64 3.94
C ASP A 45 9.30 -19.19 3.52
N ALA A 46 8.47 -18.28 3.99
CA ALA A 46 8.58 -16.85 3.67
C ALA A 46 8.12 -15.95 4.82
N VAL A 47 8.73 -14.77 4.91
CA VAL A 47 8.29 -13.66 5.77
C VAL A 47 7.55 -12.62 4.94
N ILE A 48 6.38 -12.17 5.42
CA ILE A 48 5.68 -10.99 4.90
C ILE A 48 5.81 -9.88 5.94
N HIS A 49 6.63 -8.88 5.63
CA HIS A 49 6.87 -7.76 6.55
C HIS A 49 5.98 -6.56 6.21
N LEU A 50 4.88 -6.43 6.96
CA LEU A 50 3.87 -5.36 6.84
C LEU A 50 3.99 -4.31 7.94
N SER A 51 4.72 -4.63 9.02
CA SER A 51 4.91 -3.71 10.14
C SER A 51 5.72 -2.50 9.70
N ALA A 52 5.20 -1.31 9.94
CA ALA A 52 5.89 -0.07 9.67
C ALA A 52 5.29 1.09 10.46
N LEU A 53 6.13 2.05 10.83
CA LEU A 53 5.69 3.39 11.18
C LEU A 53 5.34 4.12 9.87
N VAL A 54 4.05 4.35 9.64
CA VAL A 54 3.55 5.04 8.44
C VAL A 54 3.57 6.56 8.65
N HIS A 55 3.33 7.31 7.57
CA HIS A 55 3.25 8.76 7.66
C HIS A 55 2.13 9.19 8.63
N GLN A 56 2.51 9.82 9.75
CA GLN A 56 1.57 10.36 10.74
C GLN A 56 1.42 11.88 10.56
N MET A 57 0.17 12.35 10.63
CA MET A 57 -0.10 13.79 10.76
C MET A 57 0.30 14.23 12.17
N GLY A 58 1.35 15.03 12.26
CA GLY A 58 1.99 15.42 13.54
C GLY A 58 3.47 14.99 13.65
N GLY A 59 3.92 14.09 12.76
CA GLY A 59 5.31 13.74 12.53
C GLY A 59 5.90 12.83 13.61
N ALA A 60 6.34 11.64 13.23
CA ALA A 60 7.34 10.92 13.98
C ALA A 60 8.72 11.50 13.68
N SER A 61 9.66 11.38 14.62
CA SER A 61 11.03 11.81 14.40
C SER A 61 11.76 10.94 13.37
N ALA A 62 12.81 11.47 12.74
CA ALA A 62 13.65 10.68 11.83
C ALA A 62 14.25 9.45 12.53
N SER A 63 14.58 9.56 13.83
CA SER A 63 15.09 8.45 14.64
C SER A 63 14.06 7.36 14.89
N GLU A 64 12.79 7.69 15.06
CA GLU A 64 11.73 6.70 15.20
C GLU A 64 11.48 5.96 13.88
N TYR A 65 11.48 6.68 12.75
CA TYR A 65 11.44 6.04 11.43
C TYR A 65 12.63 5.11 11.21
N GLU A 66 13.83 5.53 11.60
CA GLU A 66 15.04 4.69 11.50
C GLU A 66 14.91 3.43 12.35
N ARG A 67 14.54 3.58 13.61
CA ARG A 67 14.39 2.46 14.54
C ARG A 67 13.37 1.44 14.04
N VAL A 68 12.15 1.89 13.67
CA VAL A 68 11.05 1.01 13.33
C VAL A 68 11.17 0.47 11.91
N ASN A 69 11.38 1.35 10.92
CA ASN A 69 11.30 0.95 9.52
C ASN A 69 12.61 0.40 8.95
N VAL A 70 13.75 0.67 9.61
CA VAL A 70 15.06 0.19 9.14
C VAL A 70 15.63 -0.84 10.09
N THR A 71 15.92 -0.46 11.34
CA THR A 71 16.64 -1.33 12.29
C THR A 71 15.85 -2.61 12.57
N GLN A 72 14.58 -2.50 12.97
CA GLN A 72 13.73 -3.67 13.24
C GLN A 72 13.51 -4.53 12.00
N THR A 73 13.31 -3.92 10.82
CA THR A 73 13.20 -4.65 9.55
C THR A 73 14.44 -5.48 9.27
N LEU A 74 15.64 -4.91 9.47
CA LEU A 74 16.89 -5.61 9.22
C LEU A 74 17.19 -6.70 10.25
N GLN A 75 16.85 -6.47 11.51
CA GLN A 75 16.96 -7.50 12.55
C GLN A 75 16.10 -8.70 12.18
N LEU A 76 14.82 -8.46 11.81
CA LEU A 76 13.92 -9.54 11.39
C LEU A 76 14.45 -10.29 10.16
N ALA A 77 14.95 -9.56 9.15
CA ALA A 77 15.43 -10.18 7.92
C ALA A 77 16.69 -11.02 8.13
N LYS A 78 17.63 -10.56 8.98
CA LYS A 78 18.83 -11.31 9.35
C LYS A 78 18.48 -12.60 10.11
N GLU A 79 17.65 -12.49 11.16
CA GLU A 79 17.18 -13.65 11.93
C GLU A 79 16.43 -14.65 11.02
N ALA A 80 15.56 -14.16 10.15
CA ALA A 80 14.86 -15.03 9.21
C ALA A 80 15.83 -15.78 8.28
N LYS A 81 16.83 -15.07 7.73
CA LYS A 81 17.86 -15.66 6.86
C LYS A 81 18.69 -16.71 7.60
N GLU A 82 19.19 -16.41 8.79
CA GLU A 82 19.99 -17.31 9.64
C GLU A 82 19.22 -18.58 10.01
N LYS A 83 17.90 -18.47 10.17
CA LYS A 83 17.00 -19.60 10.47
C LYS A 83 16.48 -20.33 9.23
N GLY A 84 17.02 -20.03 8.04
CA GLY A 84 16.76 -20.77 6.82
C GLY A 84 15.46 -20.41 6.09
N VAL A 85 14.86 -19.24 6.37
CA VAL A 85 13.76 -18.70 5.57
C VAL A 85 14.28 -18.38 4.17
N ARG A 86 13.49 -18.75 3.15
CA ARG A 86 13.93 -18.63 1.75
C ARG A 86 13.53 -17.31 1.07
N GLN A 87 12.51 -16.63 1.60
CA GLN A 87 12.02 -15.40 0.98
C GLN A 87 11.58 -14.37 2.03
N PHE A 88 11.92 -13.10 1.78
CA PHE A 88 11.50 -11.97 2.57
C PHE A 88 10.74 -10.96 1.69
N VAL A 89 9.42 -10.87 1.88
CA VAL A 89 8.55 -9.94 1.16
C VAL A 89 8.37 -8.69 2.01
N PHE A 90 8.89 -7.57 1.52
CA PHE A 90 8.85 -6.28 2.19
C PHE A 90 7.82 -5.36 1.53
N ILE A 91 6.83 -4.91 2.28
CA ILE A 91 5.90 -3.90 1.79
C ILE A 91 6.52 -2.52 1.99
N SER A 92 6.97 -1.95 0.88
CA SER A 92 7.52 -0.60 0.77
C SER A 92 6.43 0.40 0.36
N THR A 93 6.75 1.35 -0.50
CA THR A 93 5.83 2.41 -0.97
C THR A 93 6.37 3.09 -2.23
N ILE A 94 5.49 3.64 -3.07
CA ILE A 94 5.91 4.53 -4.18
C ILE A 94 6.54 5.85 -3.69
N ALA A 95 6.38 6.22 -2.42
CA ALA A 95 7.00 7.42 -1.85
C ALA A 95 8.53 7.39 -1.89
N VAL A 96 9.16 6.22 -2.11
CA VAL A 96 10.62 6.09 -2.31
C VAL A 96 11.10 6.80 -3.57
N TYR A 97 10.24 6.98 -4.56
CA TYR A 97 10.59 7.70 -5.79
C TYR A 97 10.64 9.22 -5.62
N GLY A 98 9.86 9.78 -4.68
CA GLY A 98 9.78 11.24 -4.48
C GLY A 98 9.03 11.98 -5.60
N ILE A 99 8.32 11.25 -6.47
CA ILE A 99 7.55 11.80 -7.57
C ILE A 99 6.15 12.16 -7.05
N GLU A 100 5.75 13.40 -7.20
CA GLU A 100 4.45 13.89 -6.74
C GLU A 100 3.42 14.06 -7.88
N ASN A 101 3.88 14.09 -9.14
CA ASN A 101 3.03 14.22 -10.32
C ASN A 101 3.66 13.51 -11.52
N GLY A 102 2.84 12.87 -12.35
CA GLY A 102 3.27 12.11 -13.52
C GLY A 102 3.08 10.61 -13.38
N VAL A 103 3.88 9.83 -14.12
CA VAL A 103 3.82 8.37 -14.14
C VAL A 103 5.09 7.81 -13.52
N ILE A 104 4.94 6.86 -12.61
CA ILE A 104 6.05 6.14 -11.97
C ILE A 104 6.26 4.81 -12.69
N PHE A 105 7.48 4.57 -13.14
CA PHE A 105 7.96 3.29 -13.65
C PHE A 105 8.88 2.60 -12.64
N GLU A 106 9.04 1.28 -12.75
CA GLU A 106 9.84 0.48 -11.81
C GLU A 106 11.30 0.93 -11.72
N ASN A 107 11.88 1.31 -12.86
CA ASN A 107 13.28 1.72 -13.02
C ASN A 107 13.55 3.21 -12.74
N GLU A 108 12.55 3.97 -12.32
CA GLU A 108 12.73 5.38 -11.96
C GLU A 108 13.72 5.55 -10.81
N ARG A 109 14.45 6.65 -10.84
CA ARG A 109 15.41 7.00 -9.78
C ARG A 109 14.66 7.31 -8.48
N CYS A 110 15.02 6.62 -7.41
CA CYS A 110 14.48 6.89 -6.08
C CYS A 110 15.12 8.15 -5.48
N ASN A 111 14.28 9.15 -5.12
CA ASN A 111 14.68 10.38 -4.46
C ASN A 111 13.59 10.83 -3.46
N PRO A 112 13.39 10.09 -2.36
CA PRO A 112 12.28 10.33 -1.44
C PRO A 112 12.38 11.68 -0.75
N ILE A 113 11.22 12.37 -0.64
CA ILE A 113 11.11 13.70 -0.05
C ILE A 113 10.82 13.60 1.46
N THR A 114 10.00 12.62 1.87
CA THR A 114 9.54 12.46 3.26
C THR A 114 10.45 11.53 4.06
N GLU A 115 10.54 11.71 5.38
CA GLU A 115 11.30 10.80 6.25
C GLU A 115 10.79 9.37 6.19
N TYR A 116 9.47 9.18 6.06
CA TYR A 116 8.87 7.87 5.78
C TYR A 116 9.44 7.24 4.50
N GLY A 117 9.40 7.96 3.37
CA GLY A 117 9.95 7.48 2.10
C GLY A 117 11.45 7.19 2.17
N LYS A 118 12.22 8.07 2.85
CA LYS A 118 13.66 7.89 3.08
C LYS A 118 13.94 6.62 3.90
N SER A 119 13.20 6.38 4.98
CA SER A 119 13.37 5.18 5.83
C SER A 119 13.04 3.90 5.06
N LYS A 120 11.95 3.89 4.28
CA LYS A 120 11.59 2.74 3.45
C LYS A 120 12.67 2.45 2.39
N LEU A 121 13.20 3.47 1.72
CA LEU A 121 14.30 3.30 0.75
C LEU A 121 15.60 2.80 1.41
N ARG A 122 15.94 3.28 2.62
CA ARG A 122 17.09 2.76 3.37
C ARG A 122 16.92 1.28 3.69
N ALA A 123 15.74 0.87 4.15
CA ALA A 123 15.44 -0.52 4.44
C ALA A 123 15.56 -1.38 3.16
N GLU A 124 14.97 -0.95 2.03
CA GLU A 124 15.11 -1.66 0.75
C GLU A 124 16.56 -1.91 0.37
N LYS A 125 17.39 -0.84 0.39
CA LYS A 125 18.81 -0.94 0.04
C LYS A 125 19.60 -1.89 0.93
N GLN A 126 19.25 -1.98 2.20
CA GLN A 126 19.90 -2.89 3.14
C GLN A 126 19.40 -4.33 2.98
N LEU A 127 18.11 -4.52 2.75
CA LEU A 127 17.52 -5.83 2.48
C LEU A 127 18.12 -6.47 1.23
N LEU A 128 18.29 -5.71 0.14
CA LEU A 128 18.91 -6.20 -1.09
C LEU A 128 20.36 -6.67 -0.89
N LYS A 129 21.09 -6.15 0.11
CA LYS A 129 22.43 -6.67 0.45
C LYS A 129 22.40 -8.03 1.16
N LEU A 130 21.24 -8.43 1.68
CA LEU A 130 21.06 -9.74 2.30
C LEU A 130 20.67 -10.81 1.28
N GLU A 131 20.26 -10.41 0.08
CA GLU A 131 19.84 -11.34 -0.97
C GLU A 131 21.01 -12.23 -1.43
N ASP A 132 20.73 -13.54 -1.58
CA ASP A 132 21.63 -14.51 -2.18
C ASP A 132 20.81 -15.66 -2.83
N ASP A 133 21.46 -16.74 -3.21
CA ASP A 133 20.82 -17.88 -3.86
C ASP A 133 19.77 -18.56 -2.98
N ASN A 134 19.95 -18.52 -1.66
CA ASN A 134 19.09 -19.18 -0.67
C ASN A 134 18.07 -18.23 -0.01
N PHE A 135 18.26 -16.92 -0.14
CA PHE A 135 17.41 -15.90 0.48
C PHE A 135 17.00 -14.83 -0.52
N LYS A 136 15.77 -14.90 -1.00
CA LYS A 136 15.22 -13.96 -1.98
C LYS A 136 14.55 -12.77 -1.29
N VAL A 137 14.77 -11.56 -1.83
CA VAL A 137 14.17 -10.32 -1.33
C VAL A 137 13.18 -9.77 -2.37
N SER A 138 11.93 -9.58 -1.94
CA SER A 138 10.85 -9.06 -2.80
C SER A 138 10.36 -7.74 -2.23
N LEU A 139 10.51 -6.66 -2.99
CA LEU A 139 10.15 -5.31 -2.61
C LEU A 139 8.85 -4.91 -3.32
N ILE A 140 7.76 -4.80 -2.58
CA ILE A 140 6.47 -4.37 -3.15
C ILE A 140 6.27 -2.89 -2.85
N ARG A 141 6.07 -2.06 -3.88
CA ARG A 141 5.87 -0.62 -3.78
C ARG A 141 4.44 -0.24 -4.15
N PRO A 142 3.49 -0.27 -3.23
CA PRO A 142 2.12 0.16 -3.49
C PRO A 142 1.99 1.69 -3.49
N PRO A 143 1.02 2.24 -4.27
CA PRO A 143 0.46 3.56 -4.08
C PRO A 143 -0.49 3.58 -2.87
N ILE A 144 -1.49 4.46 -2.88
CA ILE A 144 -2.57 4.44 -1.88
C ILE A 144 -3.27 3.08 -1.94
N VAL A 145 -3.28 2.37 -0.81
CA VAL A 145 -4.02 1.11 -0.66
C VAL A 145 -5.41 1.44 -0.09
N TYR A 146 -6.45 0.92 -0.73
CA TYR A 146 -7.83 1.14 -0.30
C TYR A 146 -8.59 -0.18 -0.07
N GLY A 147 -9.66 -0.10 0.68
CA GLY A 147 -10.50 -1.24 1.02
C GLY A 147 -11.29 -0.95 2.31
N ASN A 148 -12.02 -1.93 2.81
CA ASN A 148 -12.74 -1.81 4.07
C ASN A 148 -11.76 -1.55 5.22
N ASN A 149 -12.09 -0.63 6.11
CA ASN A 149 -11.24 -0.20 7.23
C ASN A 149 -9.87 0.40 6.83
N ALA A 150 -9.68 0.81 5.56
CA ALA A 150 -8.49 1.51 5.15
C ALA A 150 -8.36 2.83 5.92
N PRO A 151 -7.21 3.07 6.60
CA PRO A 151 -7.02 4.33 7.32
C PRO A 151 -6.86 5.51 6.36
N GLY A 152 -7.20 6.71 6.82
CA GLY A 152 -6.86 7.96 6.15
C GLY A 152 -7.90 8.52 5.20
N ASN A 153 -7.45 9.09 4.08
CA ASN A 153 -8.25 9.99 3.22
C ASN A 153 -9.45 9.33 2.53
N ILE A 154 -9.37 8.03 2.21
CA ILE A 154 -10.47 7.33 1.52
C ILE A 154 -11.67 7.21 2.44
N LYS A 155 -11.48 6.84 3.70
CA LYS A 155 -12.57 6.80 4.70
C LYS A 155 -13.22 8.17 4.87
N SER A 156 -12.41 9.24 4.95
CA SER A 156 -12.92 10.61 5.02
C SER A 156 -13.74 10.99 3.80
N LEU A 157 -13.33 10.55 2.60
CA LEU A 157 -14.05 10.79 1.36
C LEU A 157 -15.37 10.01 1.32
N VAL A 158 -15.39 8.75 1.73
CA VAL A 158 -16.63 7.95 1.86
C VAL A 158 -17.61 8.63 2.81
N ASN A 159 -17.15 9.06 3.99
CA ASN A 159 -17.97 9.79 4.95
C ASN A 159 -18.51 11.11 4.39
N LEU A 160 -17.72 11.84 3.61
CA LEU A 160 -18.15 13.09 2.95
C LEU A 160 -19.26 12.82 1.94
N VAL A 161 -19.06 11.84 1.06
CA VAL A 161 -20.04 11.43 0.04
C VAL A 161 -21.33 10.91 0.67
N ASN A 162 -21.21 10.20 1.81
CA ASN A 162 -22.35 9.67 2.54
C ASN A 162 -23.22 10.78 3.16
N LYS A 163 -22.60 11.90 3.57
CA LYS A 163 -23.28 12.98 4.32
C LYS A 163 -23.74 14.15 3.42
N ILE A 164 -23.03 14.46 2.35
CA ILE A 164 -23.24 15.69 1.58
C ILE A 164 -23.64 15.32 0.15
N PRO A 165 -24.90 15.64 -0.26
CA PRO A 165 -25.40 15.30 -1.59
C PRO A 165 -24.92 16.25 -2.71
N LEU A 166 -24.34 17.39 -2.37
CA LEU A 166 -23.84 18.39 -3.34
C LEU A 166 -22.38 18.69 -3.05
N LEU A 167 -21.48 18.34 -3.97
CA LEU A 167 -20.04 18.50 -3.77
C LEU A 167 -19.39 19.31 -4.91
N PRO A 168 -18.42 20.22 -4.57
CA PRO A 168 -17.77 21.08 -5.56
C PRO A 168 -16.61 20.38 -6.29
N PHE A 169 -16.79 19.11 -6.65
CA PHE A 169 -15.77 18.26 -7.27
C PHE A 169 -16.15 17.79 -8.68
N GLY A 170 -17.02 18.51 -9.35
CA GLY A 170 -17.37 18.27 -10.74
C GLY A 170 -16.23 18.61 -11.69
N SER A 171 -16.00 17.75 -12.69
CA SER A 171 -15.02 17.95 -13.77
C SER A 171 -13.53 17.93 -13.38
N ILE A 172 -13.15 17.32 -12.26
CA ILE A 172 -11.75 17.08 -11.93
C ILE A 172 -11.26 15.89 -12.76
N LYS A 173 -10.27 16.13 -13.63
CA LYS A 173 -9.77 15.18 -14.62
C LYS A 173 -8.37 14.61 -14.28
N ASN A 174 -7.96 14.71 -13.03
CA ASN A 174 -6.71 14.12 -12.58
C ASN A 174 -6.72 12.59 -12.73
N LYS A 175 -5.54 11.97 -12.68
CA LYS A 175 -5.38 10.52 -12.75
C LYS A 175 -4.56 10.05 -11.55
N ARG A 176 -5.14 9.23 -10.70
CA ARG A 176 -4.45 8.64 -9.55
C ARG A 176 -4.55 7.14 -9.55
N SER A 177 -3.39 6.51 -9.56
CA SER A 177 -3.31 5.09 -9.30
C SER A 177 -3.51 4.81 -7.82
N MET A 178 -4.30 3.79 -7.56
CA MET A 178 -4.53 3.20 -6.25
C MET A 178 -4.45 1.69 -6.40
N VAL A 179 -4.43 0.96 -5.30
CA VAL A 179 -4.53 -0.49 -5.31
C VAL A 179 -5.51 -0.97 -4.24
N TYR A 180 -6.45 -1.79 -4.65
CA TYR A 180 -7.35 -2.48 -3.71
C TYR A 180 -6.55 -3.46 -2.84
N VAL A 181 -6.85 -3.51 -1.56
CA VAL A 181 -6.15 -4.42 -0.62
C VAL A 181 -6.19 -5.88 -1.09
N GLY A 182 -7.29 -6.31 -1.71
CA GLY A 182 -7.42 -7.65 -2.27
C GLY A 182 -6.48 -7.90 -3.46
N ASN A 183 -6.30 -6.92 -4.34
CA ASN A 183 -5.36 -6.98 -5.47
C ASN A 183 -3.91 -6.96 -4.98
N LEU A 184 -3.60 -6.13 -3.97
CA LEU A 184 -2.28 -6.11 -3.33
C LEU A 184 -1.95 -7.45 -2.67
N CYS A 185 -2.88 -8.03 -1.92
CA CYS A 185 -2.67 -9.32 -1.28
C CYS A 185 -2.54 -10.47 -2.29
N HIS A 186 -3.22 -10.37 -3.44
CA HIS A 186 -3.04 -11.31 -4.55
C HIS A 186 -1.65 -11.19 -5.18
N LEU A 187 -1.13 -9.97 -5.37
CA LEU A 187 0.25 -9.75 -5.82
C LEU A 187 1.24 -10.37 -4.83
N VAL A 188 1.07 -10.15 -3.51
CA VAL A 188 1.92 -10.78 -2.47
C VAL A 188 1.88 -12.29 -2.56
N ASP A 189 0.69 -12.88 -2.74
CA ASP A 189 0.48 -14.31 -2.88
C ASP A 189 1.23 -14.89 -4.09
N GLU A 190 1.14 -14.25 -5.26
CA GLU A 190 1.83 -14.68 -6.47
C GLU A 190 3.35 -14.51 -6.37
N VAL A 191 3.85 -13.45 -5.76
CA VAL A 191 5.28 -13.26 -5.49
C VAL A 191 5.84 -14.40 -4.63
N ILE A 192 5.11 -14.80 -3.58
CA ILE A 192 5.51 -15.89 -2.69
C ILE A 192 5.44 -17.25 -3.40
N LYS A 193 4.33 -17.53 -4.07
CA LYS A 193 4.10 -18.79 -4.76
C LYS A 193 5.15 -19.07 -5.84
N GLN A 194 5.57 -18.02 -6.55
CA GLN A 194 6.57 -18.11 -7.62
C GLN A 194 8.01 -17.89 -7.11
N ASN A 195 8.20 -17.63 -5.83
CA ASN A 195 9.50 -17.34 -5.18
C ASN A 195 10.31 -16.28 -5.97
N LYS A 196 9.65 -15.20 -6.40
CA LYS A 196 10.24 -14.14 -7.22
C LYS A 196 10.86 -13.07 -6.35
N SER A 197 12.09 -12.65 -6.66
CA SER A 197 12.76 -11.51 -6.04
C SER A 197 12.73 -10.26 -6.94
N GLY A 198 13.12 -9.12 -6.36
CA GLY A 198 13.21 -7.84 -7.04
C GLY A 198 12.10 -6.86 -6.66
N ILE A 199 11.89 -5.86 -7.50
CA ILE A 199 10.91 -4.78 -7.28
C ILE A 199 9.60 -5.10 -8.01
N PHE A 200 8.48 -4.84 -7.33
CA PHE A 200 7.13 -5.02 -7.85
C PHE A 200 6.28 -3.79 -7.56
N LEU A 201 5.78 -3.13 -8.61
CA LEU A 201 4.83 -2.04 -8.48
C LEU A 201 3.41 -2.60 -8.41
N ALA A 202 2.68 -2.22 -7.37
CA ALA A 202 1.27 -2.58 -7.23
C ALA A 202 0.38 -1.46 -7.78
N SER A 203 -0.62 -1.80 -8.58
CA SER A 203 -1.64 -0.86 -9.05
C SER A 203 -2.87 -1.60 -9.54
N ASP A 204 -4.05 -1.00 -9.35
CA ASP A 204 -5.24 -1.44 -10.05
C ASP A 204 -5.13 -1.15 -11.56
N ASN A 205 -6.02 -1.75 -12.37
CA ASN A 205 -5.94 -1.63 -13.83
C ASN A 205 -6.33 -0.24 -14.35
N GLU A 206 -6.95 0.59 -13.50
CA GLU A 206 -7.52 1.89 -13.86
C GLU A 206 -7.06 2.96 -12.87
N SER A 207 -6.54 4.07 -13.40
CA SER A 207 -6.29 5.30 -12.62
C SER A 207 -7.57 6.13 -12.56
N LEU A 208 -7.98 6.53 -11.36
CA LEU A 208 -9.21 7.28 -11.16
C LEU A 208 -8.97 8.78 -11.04
N SER A 209 -9.89 9.57 -11.61
CA SER A 209 -10.03 10.98 -11.22
C SER A 209 -10.78 11.10 -9.89
N THR A 210 -10.59 12.22 -9.20
CA THR A 210 -11.34 12.51 -7.96
C THR A 210 -12.85 12.50 -8.21
N THR A 211 -13.30 13.09 -9.33
CA THR A 211 -14.71 13.03 -9.74
C THR A 211 -15.18 11.60 -9.88
N ARG A 212 -14.45 10.77 -10.64
CA ARG A 212 -14.83 9.38 -10.89
C ARG A 212 -14.83 8.53 -9.62
N LEU A 213 -13.87 8.74 -8.73
CA LEU A 213 -13.83 8.06 -7.44
C LEU A 213 -15.08 8.38 -6.58
N ILE A 214 -15.49 9.65 -6.54
CA ILE A 214 -16.70 10.06 -5.81
C ILE A 214 -17.96 9.45 -6.43
N GLU A 215 -18.08 9.43 -7.75
CA GLU A 215 -19.20 8.78 -8.44
C GLU A 215 -19.31 7.28 -8.09
N LEU A 216 -18.18 6.56 -8.11
CA LEU A 216 -18.16 5.15 -7.75
C LEU A 216 -18.50 4.90 -6.28
N ILE A 217 -18.03 5.76 -5.38
CA ILE A 217 -18.39 5.70 -3.95
C ILE A 217 -19.90 5.96 -3.78
N ALA A 218 -20.44 7.00 -4.41
CA ALA A 218 -21.87 7.31 -4.35
C ALA A 218 -22.72 6.16 -4.89
N GLN A 219 -22.30 5.56 -6.01
CA GLN A 219 -22.97 4.39 -6.59
C GLN A 219 -22.93 3.19 -5.62
N GLY A 220 -21.79 2.95 -4.95
CA GLY A 220 -21.64 1.89 -3.97
C GLY A 220 -22.54 2.08 -2.74
N LEU A 221 -22.70 3.34 -2.30
CA LEU A 221 -23.59 3.73 -1.19
C LEU A 221 -25.08 3.76 -1.58
N GLY A 222 -25.44 3.55 -2.84
CA GLY A 222 -26.82 3.70 -3.32
C GLY A 222 -27.34 5.14 -3.24
N LYS A 223 -26.45 6.15 -3.24
CA LYS A 223 -26.79 7.56 -3.05
C LYS A 223 -26.67 8.38 -4.34
N LYS A 224 -27.55 9.35 -4.49
CA LYS A 224 -27.43 10.38 -5.54
C LYS A 224 -26.58 11.53 -5.00
N VAL A 225 -25.47 11.80 -5.66
CA VAL A 225 -24.57 12.92 -5.37
C VAL A 225 -24.44 13.79 -6.60
N TYR A 226 -24.62 15.10 -6.42
CA TYR A 226 -24.49 16.09 -7.48
C TYR A 226 -23.10 16.71 -7.42
N LEU A 227 -22.33 16.52 -8.47
CA LEU A 227 -20.98 17.07 -8.58
C LEU A 227 -21.02 18.32 -9.44
N VAL A 228 -20.82 19.48 -8.82
CA VAL A 228 -20.87 20.78 -9.49
C VAL A 228 -19.47 21.34 -9.72
N ARG A 229 -19.30 22.08 -10.81
CA ARG A 229 -18.11 22.87 -11.04
C ARG A 229 -18.31 24.25 -10.44
N VAL A 230 -17.49 24.60 -9.43
CA VAL A 230 -17.52 25.93 -8.80
C VAL A 230 -16.37 26.75 -9.39
N PRO A 231 -16.66 27.90 -10.03
CA PRO A 231 -15.61 28.77 -10.55
C PRO A 231 -14.65 29.19 -9.44
N PHE A 232 -13.37 29.33 -9.78
CA PHE A 232 -12.29 29.73 -8.87
C PHE A 232 -12.02 28.80 -7.66
N PHE A 233 -12.80 27.73 -7.45
CA PHE A 233 -12.64 26.83 -6.32
C PHE A 233 -11.26 26.19 -6.29
N GLU A 234 -10.76 25.73 -7.44
CA GLU A 234 -9.40 25.17 -7.56
C GLU A 234 -8.33 26.20 -7.16
N THR A 235 -8.45 27.44 -7.65
CA THR A 235 -7.52 28.54 -7.34
C THR A 235 -7.50 28.86 -5.85
N ILE A 236 -8.69 28.93 -5.22
CA ILE A 236 -8.84 29.14 -3.78
C ILE A 236 -8.17 28.00 -2.99
N LEU A 237 -8.42 26.75 -3.37
CA LEU A 237 -7.78 25.61 -2.71
C LEU A 237 -6.27 25.63 -2.88
N LYS A 238 -5.77 25.94 -4.06
CA LYS A 238 -4.34 26.04 -4.33
C LYS A 238 -3.65 27.09 -3.46
N LEU A 239 -4.33 28.23 -3.24
CA LEU A 239 -3.79 29.33 -2.45
C LEU A 239 -3.85 29.06 -0.93
N PHE A 240 -5.00 28.61 -0.43
CA PHE A 240 -5.23 28.50 1.01
C PHE A 240 -4.98 27.11 1.60
N LYS A 241 -5.08 26.05 0.79
CA LYS A 241 -4.87 24.65 1.21
C LYS A 241 -4.09 23.85 0.17
N PRO A 242 -2.81 24.18 -0.11
CA PRO A 242 -2.04 23.58 -1.20
C PRO A 242 -1.88 22.06 -1.09
N SER A 243 -1.73 21.52 0.11
CA SER A 243 -1.67 20.07 0.32
C SER A 243 -2.98 19.37 -0.02
N PHE A 244 -4.12 20.00 0.26
CA PHE A 244 -5.43 19.47 -0.09
C PHE A 244 -5.69 19.58 -1.60
N HIS A 245 -5.29 20.70 -2.22
CA HIS A 245 -5.32 20.86 -3.67
C HIS A 245 -4.52 19.76 -4.37
N LYS A 246 -3.26 19.51 -3.96
CA LYS A 246 -2.45 18.42 -4.54
C LYS A 246 -3.12 17.05 -4.44
N ARG A 247 -3.84 16.77 -3.35
CA ARG A 247 -4.56 15.50 -3.18
C ARG A 247 -5.75 15.35 -4.10
N LEU A 248 -6.48 16.43 -4.37
CA LEU A 248 -7.70 16.41 -5.19
C LEU A 248 -7.44 16.54 -6.69
N TYR A 249 -6.48 17.38 -7.07
CA TYR A 249 -6.21 17.75 -8.46
C TYR A 249 -4.91 17.17 -9.02
N GLY A 250 -4.00 16.72 -8.18
CA GLY A 250 -2.73 16.16 -8.62
C GLY A 250 -2.88 14.79 -9.29
N SER A 251 -2.13 14.55 -10.37
CA SER A 251 -2.07 13.28 -11.06
C SER A 251 -0.81 12.52 -10.67
N LEU A 252 -0.96 11.27 -10.26
CA LEU A 252 0.15 10.37 -9.98
C LEU A 252 -0.26 8.96 -10.37
N GLU A 253 0.32 8.48 -11.44
CA GLU A 253 0.04 7.15 -11.99
C GLU A 253 1.20 6.19 -11.72
N VAL A 254 0.91 4.92 -11.63
CA VAL A 254 1.89 3.84 -11.47
C VAL A 254 1.75 2.88 -12.64
N ASN A 255 2.82 2.71 -13.39
CA ASN A 255 2.89 1.71 -14.44
C ASN A 255 3.36 0.37 -13.85
N SER A 256 2.44 -0.55 -13.68
CA SER A 256 2.70 -1.90 -13.14
C SER A 256 2.85 -2.97 -14.23
N SER A 257 3.01 -2.61 -15.51
CA SER A 257 3.09 -3.56 -16.63
C SER A 257 4.22 -4.58 -16.44
N THR A 258 5.40 -4.12 -16.09
CA THR A 258 6.57 -4.99 -15.81
C THR A 258 6.28 -5.99 -14.69
N THR A 259 5.61 -5.55 -13.63
CA THR A 259 5.19 -6.46 -12.54
C THR A 259 4.21 -7.52 -13.03
N LYS A 260 3.22 -7.13 -13.84
CA LYS A 260 2.24 -8.04 -14.42
C LYS A 260 2.87 -9.06 -15.35
N GLU A 261 3.79 -8.63 -16.21
CA GLU A 261 4.54 -9.51 -17.11
C GLU A 261 5.42 -10.50 -16.35
N LYS A 262 6.21 -10.02 -15.35
CA LYS A 262 7.11 -10.86 -14.53
C LYS A 262 6.38 -11.99 -13.81
N LEU A 263 5.13 -11.76 -13.41
CA LEU A 263 4.34 -12.68 -12.60
C LEU A 263 3.19 -13.35 -13.36
N ASN A 264 2.96 -12.97 -14.63
CA ASN A 264 1.73 -13.30 -15.36
C ASN A 264 0.49 -12.98 -14.51
N LEU A 265 0.46 -11.75 -13.96
CA LEU A 265 -0.49 -11.33 -12.93
C LEU A 265 -1.71 -10.64 -13.54
N GLU A 266 -2.88 -11.12 -13.16
CA GLU A 266 -4.16 -10.43 -13.40
C GLU A 266 -4.78 -10.05 -12.03
N ASN A 267 -5.27 -8.80 -11.94
CA ASN A 267 -5.96 -8.36 -10.75
C ASN A 267 -7.35 -9.02 -10.65
N PRO A 268 -7.65 -9.77 -9.57
CA PRO A 268 -8.92 -10.48 -9.43
C PRO A 268 -10.13 -9.56 -9.23
N TYR A 269 -9.91 -8.30 -8.88
CA TYR A 269 -10.98 -7.33 -8.64
C TYR A 269 -10.84 -6.14 -9.57
N SER A 270 -11.94 -5.79 -10.28
CA SER A 270 -12.05 -4.51 -10.98
C SER A 270 -12.15 -3.36 -9.95
N VAL A 271 -11.78 -2.14 -10.35
CA VAL A 271 -11.92 -0.95 -9.47
C VAL A 271 -13.36 -0.76 -9.00
N LYS A 272 -14.35 -0.99 -9.88
CA LYS A 272 -15.77 -0.87 -9.56
C LYS A 272 -16.20 -1.89 -8.50
N ASP A 273 -15.78 -3.15 -8.64
CA ASP A 273 -16.12 -4.21 -7.68
C ASP A 273 -15.39 -4.01 -6.36
N ALA A 274 -14.14 -3.60 -6.41
CA ALA A 274 -13.33 -3.29 -5.23
C ALA A 274 -13.96 -2.15 -4.38
N ILE A 275 -14.45 -1.08 -5.01
CA ILE A 275 -15.13 0.01 -4.30
C ILE A 275 -16.46 -0.48 -3.71
N LYS A 276 -17.22 -1.31 -4.42
CA LYS A 276 -18.44 -1.91 -3.86
C LYS A 276 -18.15 -2.78 -2.64
N LEU A 277 -17.09 -3.61 -2.70
CA LEU A 277 -16.66 -4.45 -1.57
C LEU A 277 -16.21 -3.60 -0.38
N MET A 278 -15.47 -2.51 -0.64
CA MET A 278 -15.05 -1.57 0.41
C MET A 278 -16.25 -1.01 1.16
N ILE A 279 -17.31 -0.62 0.46
CA ILE A 279 -18.48 0.05 1.05
C ILE A 279 -19.40 -0.94 1.75
N LYS A 280 -19.71 -2.10 1.15
CA LYS A 280 -20.62 -3.10 1.74
C LYS A 280 -20.16 -3.60 3.11
N ALA A 281 -18.86 -3.61 3.36
CA ALA A 281 -18.31 -4.06 4.62
C ALA A 281 -18.25 -2.95 5.70
N GLU A 282 -18.61 -1.69 5.37
CA GLU A 282 -18.83 -0.62 6.37
C GLU A 282 -20.28 -0.61 6.91
N GLU A 283 -21.20 -1.38 6.31
CA GLU A 283 -22.60 -1.48 6.72
C GLU A 283 -22.84 -2.62 7.75
N VAL A 284 -21.82 -3.39 8.10
CA VAL A 284 -21.84 -4.45 9.12
C VAL A 284 -21.03 -4.03 10.34
#